data_76dfbad243ed65e8c445c91dd6cdc957
#
_entry.id   76dfbad243ed65e8c445c91dd6cdc957
#
_cell.length_a   1.000
_cell.length_b   1.000
_cell.length_c   1.000
_cell.angle_alpha   90.00
_cell.angle_beta   90.00
_cell.angle_gamma   90.00
#
_symmetry.space_group_name_H-M   'P 1'
#
loop_
_entity.id
_entity.type
_entity.pdbx_description
1 polymer ?
#
loop_
_entity_poly.entity_id
_entity_poly.type
_entity_poly.pdbx_seq_one_letter_code
_entity_poly.pdbx_strand_id
1 'polypeptide(L)'
;MIKFLMPLWILFLLMTASAAHAGDIVDRIVATVNGHIILQSDWEDALHYEAFIAEHSPEKLTFVDRKAALDRLIDQELLRQQIRPSDFQHASDQEVAARIQEIRAQYPGAQSDSGWSAALIRYGLTEKQLKNRVALQLDLLRLVDARLRPTVQIDSKSIESYYNQELLPQLRQSGAPQIPLAQASPKIKELLTQRKIDQLLTAWLQTLRTGSEIRTQPATPELGSEAR
;
A
#
# COMPACT_ATOMS: atom_id res chain seq x y z
N MET A 1 -63.30 -54.47 -2.59
CA MET A 1 -62.49 -54.01 -3.73
C MET A 1 -62.30 -52.55 -3.57
N ILE A 2 -61.23 -52.13 -2.94
CA ILE A 2 -60.85 -50.68 -2.82
C ILE A 2 -59.50 -50.55 -3.52
N LYS A 3 -59.53 -49.81 -4.62
CA LYS A 3 -58.37 -49.53 -5.46
C LYS A 3 -57.51 -48.47 -4.80
N PHE A 4 -56.24 -48.82 -4.51
CA PHE A 4 -55.17 -47.86 -4.09
C PHE A 4 -54.87 -46.92 -5.24
N LEU A 5 -55.25 -45.66 -5.11
CA LEU A 5 -54.67 -44.55 -5.88
C LEU A 5 -53.57 -43.92 -5.04
N MET A 6 -52.36 -44.32 -5.27
CA MET A 6 -51.20 -43.66 -4.72
C MET A 6 -50.95 -42.33 -5.44
N PRO A 7 -50.78 -41.22 -4.76
CA PRO A 7 -50.69 -39.93 -5.41
C PRO A 7 -49.35 -39.74 -6.11
N LEU A 8 -49.43 -39.45 -7.40
CA LEU A 8 -48.34 -39.11 -8.31
C LEU A 8 -47.63 -37.80 -7.96
N TRP A 9 -47.87 -37.25 -6.78
CA TRP A 9 -47.33 -35.95 -6.34
C TRP A 9 -45.94 -35.99 -5.67
N ILE A 10 -45.43 -37.19 -5.36
CA ILE A 10 -44.12 -37.33 -4.70
C ILE A 10 -42.95 -37.29 -5.72
N LEU A 11 -43.23 -37.49 -7.00
CA LEU A 11 -42.16 -37.53 -8.04
C LEU A 11 -41.81 -36.17 -8.58
N PHE A 12 -42.54 -35.09 -8.23
CA PHE A 12 -42.30 -33.72 -8.79
C PHE A 12 -41.47 -32.83 -7.85
N LEU A 13 -41.09 -33.28 -6.66
CA LEU A 13 -40.36 -32.48 -5.67
C LEU A 13 -38.83 -32.69 -5.69
N LEU A 14 -38.30 -33.45 -6.65
CA LEU A 14 -36.87 -33.80 -6.69
C LEU A 14 -36.10 -33.14 -7.83
N MET A 15 -36.65 -32.18 -8.54
CA MET A 15 -35.97 -31.56 -9.71
C MET A 15 -35.68 -30.07 -9.61
N THR A 16 -35.47 -29.51 -8.41
CA THR A 16 -34.94 -28.14 -8.31
C THR A 16 -33.69 -28.08 -7.42
N ALA A 17 -32.73 -28.99 -7.64
CA ALA A 17 -31.36 -28.73 -7.27
C ALA A 17 -30.78 -27.81 -8.34
N SER A 18 -31.11 -26.52 -8.29
CA SER A 18 -30.36 -25.49 -8.97
C SER A 18 -28.94 -25.54 -8.39
N ALA A 19 -28.03 -26.17 -9.13
CA ALA A 19 -26.61 -26.04 -8.88
C ALA A 19 -26.29 -24.52 -9.00
N ALA A 20 -26.21 -23.83 -7.86
CA ALA A 20 -25.56 -22.57 -7.79
C ALA A 20 -24.11 -22.82 -8.20
N HIS A 21 -23.81 -22.61 -9.47
CA HIS A 21 -22.45 -22.48 -9.92
C HIS A 21 -21.97 -21.21 -9.22
N ALA A 22 -21.24 -21.37 -8.10
CA ALA A 22 -20.31 -20.36 -7.65
C ALA A 22 -19.32 -20.22 -8.80
N GLY A 23 -19.55 -19.22 -9.65
CA GLY A 23 -18.61 -18.89 -10.71
C GLY A 23 -17.27 -18.68 -10.03
N ASP A 24 -16.26 -19.47 -10.41
CA ASP A 24 -14.89 -19.19 -10.04
C ASP A 24 -14.63 -17.73 -10.40
N ILE A 25 -14.45 -16.89 -9.41
CA ILE A 25 -14.03 -15.50 -9.61
C ILE A 25 -12.59 -15.62 -10.11
N VAL A 26 -12.45 -15.66 -11.43
CA VAL A 26 -11.13 -15.61 -12.08
C VAL A 26 -10.59 -14.21 -11.84
N ASP A 27 -9.56 -14.11 -11.00
CA ASP A 27 -8.92 -12.84 -10.69
C ASP A 27 -8.29 -12.25 -11.96
N ARG A 28 -8.56 -10.98 -12.20
CA ARG A 28 -8.19 -10.34 -13.48
C ARG A 28 -6.78 -9.76 -13.39
N ILE A 29 -5.99 -9.95 -14.44
CA ILE A 29 -4.70 -9.27 -14.59
C ILE A 29 -4.94 -7.79 -14.87
N VAL A 30 -4.40 -6.88 -14.06
CA VAL A 30 -4.48 -5.42 -14.24
C VAL A 30 -3.18 -4.84 -14.78
N ALA A 31 -2.05 -5.46 -14.48
CA ALA A 31 -0.76 -5.10 -15.06
C ALA A 31 0.20 -6.28 -15.09
N THR A 32 1.26 -6.15 -15.91
CA THR A 32 2.44 -7.03 -15.85
C THR A 32 3.71 -6.17 -15.85
N VAL A 33 4.70 -6.58 -15.07
CA VAL A 33 6.00 -5.91 -14.94
C VAL A 33 7.09 -6.93 -15.14
N ASN A 34 7.80 -6.89 -16.27
CA ASN A 34 8.83 -7.89 -16.65
C ASN A 34 8.32 -9.34 -16.53
N GLY A 35 7.05 -9.57 -16.93
CA GLY A 35 6.39 -10.88 -16.85
C GLY A 35 5.78 -11.22 -15.48
N HIS A 36 6.05 -10.45 -14.41
CA HIS A 36 5.34 -10.60 -13.13
C HIS A 36 3.92 -10.02 -13.25
N ILE A 37 2.95 -10.78 -12.78
CA ILE A 37 1.52 -10.45 -12.89
C ILE A 37 1.09 -9.67 -11.63
N ILE A 38 0.36 -8.57 -11.84
CA ILE A 38 -0.36 -7.84 -10.81
C ILE A 38 -1.86 -8.09 -11.06
N LEU A 39 -2.52 -8.66 -10.05
CA LEU A 39 -3.92 -9.01 -10.10
C LEU A 39 -4.82 -7.86 -9.61
N GLN A 40 -6.10 -7.94 -9.94
CA GLN A 40 -7.08 -6.99 -9.45
C GLN A 40 -7.19 -7.05 -7.92
N SER A 41 -7.14 -8.25 -7.33
CA SER A 41 -7.11 -8.42 -5.88
C SER A 41 -5.91 -7.73 -5.23
N ASP A 42 -4.70 -7.79 -5.84
CA ASP A 42 -3.52 -7.08 -5.34
C ASP A 42 -3.73 -5.56 -5.34
N TRP A 43 -4.40 -5.08 -6.39
CA TRP A 43 -4.72 -3.66 -6.53
C TRP A 43 -5.78 -3.19 -5.52
N GLU A 44 -6.84 -3.97 -5.31
CA GLU A 44 -7.86 -3.70 -4.31
C GLU A 44 -7.29 -3.73 -2.89
N ASP A 45 -6.46 -4.72 -2.57
CA ASP A 45 -5.73 -4.78 -1.30
C ASP A 45 -4.82 -3.56 -1.07
N ALA A 46 -4.17 -3.06 -2.13
CA ALA A 46 -3.37 -1.85 -2.05
C ALA A 46 -4.23 -0.62 -1.76
N LEU A 47 -5.37 -0.48 -2.43
CA LEU A 47 -6.31 0.61 -2.21
C LEU A 47 -6.87 0.61 -0.79
N HIS A 48 -7.27 -0.55 -0.28
CA HIS A 48 -7.76 -0.72 1.09
C HIS A 48 -6.70 -0.34 2.12
N TYR A 49 -5.46 -0.79 1.90
CA TYR A 49 -4.34 -0.43 2.77
C TYR A 49 -4.05 1.08 2.75
N GLU A 50 -4.03 1.72 1.58
CA GLU A 50 -3.80 3.16 1.47
C GLU A 50 -4.92 3.97 2.11
N ALA A 51 -6.17 3.58 1.88
CA ALA A 51 -7.32 4.19 2.53
C ALA A 51 -7.25 4.06 4.07
N PHE A 52 -6.80 2.88 4.56
CA PHE A 52 -6.57 2.64 5.97
C PHE A 52 -5.49 3.56 6.54
N ILE A 53 -4.31 3.66 5.92
CA ILE A 53 -3.20 4.51 6.40
C ILE A 53 -3.56 6.00 6.34
N ALA A 54 -4.33 6.43 5.34
CA ALA A 54 -4.76 7.81 5.18
C ALA A 54 -6.06 8.14 5.97
N GLU A 55 -6.64 7.17 6.67
CA GLU A 55 -7.93 7.29 7.37
C GLU A 55 -9.07 7.78 6.45
N HIS A 56 -8.97 7.51 5.16
CA HIS A 56 -9.98 7.86 4.17
C HIS A 56 -11.00 6.72 4.00
N SER A 57 -12.29 7.07 3.85
CA SER A 57 -13.30 6.06 3.54
C SER A 57 -13.03 5.39 2.20
N PRO A 58 -12.96 4.04 2.12
CA PRO A 58 -12.76 3.32 0.86
C PRO A 58 -13.79 3.64 -0.22
N GLU A 59 -15.02 3.99 0.19
CA GLU A 59 -16.13 4.36 -0.70
C GLU A 59 -15.92 5.68 -1.44
N LYS A 60 -15.00 6.52 -0.96
CA LYS A 60 -14.69 7.83 -1.55
C LYS A 60 -13.50 7.81 -2.51
N LEU A 61 -12.92 6.64 -2.76
CA LEU A 61 -11.79 6.52 -3.66
C LEU A 61 -12.19 6.86 -5.10
N THR A 62 -11.50 7.85 -5.66
CA THR A 62 -11.72 8.32 -7.03
C THR A 62 -10.97 7.44 -8.05
N PHE A 63 -11.27 7.64 -9.33
CA PHE A 63 -10.48 7.03 -10.41
C PHE A 63 -8.99 7.44 -10.34
N VAL A 64 -8.70 8.67 -9.94
CA VAL A 64 -7.32 9.17 -9.78
C VAL A 64 -6.60 8.41 -8.66
N ASP A 65 -7.27 8.17 -7.53
CA ASP A 65 -6.70 7.40 -6.41
C ASP A 65 -6.42 5.96 -6.84
N ARG A 66 -7.36 5.34 -7.55
CA ARG A 66 -7.20 3.98 -8.09
C ARG A 66 -6.01 3.88 -9.04
N LYS A 67 -5.90 4.81 -9.99
CA LYS A 67 -4.77 4.86 -10.92
C LYS A 67 -3.44 5.04 -10.19
N ALA A 68 -3.39 5.97 -9.23
CA ALA A 68 -2.20 6.23 -8.44
C ALA A 68 -1.77 5.01 -7.61
N ALA A 69 -2.71 4.24 -7.06
CA ALA A 69 -2.41 2.99 -6.36
C ALA A 69 -1.81 1.91 -7.29
N LEU A 70 -2.33 1.78 -8.54
CA LEU A 70 -1.76 0.87 -9.52
C LEU A 70 -0.33 1.29 -9.91
N ASP A 71 -0.11 2.59 -10.14
CA ASP A 71 1.22 3.11 -10.44
C ASP A 71 2.22 2.82 -9.29
N ARG A 72 1.79 2.94 -8.03
CA ARG A 72 2.60 2.57 -6.85
C ARG A 72 2.88 1.07 -6.76
N LEU A 73 1.91 0.21 -7.09
CA LEU A 73 2.13 -1.24 -7.14
C LEU A 73 3.17 -1.62 -8.20
N ILE A 74 3.12 -0.98 -9.37
CA ILE A 74 4.12 -1.16 -10.43
C ILE A 74 5.51 -0.74 -9.92
N ASP A 75 5.62 0.41 -9.25
CA ASP A 75 6.88 0.89 -8.67
C ASP A 75 7.41 -0.04 -7.57
N GLN A 76 6.51 -0.53 -6.69
CA GLN A 76 6.86 -1.51 -5.67
C GLN A 76 7.39 -2.81 -6.29
N GLU A 77 6.78 -3.29 -7.37
CA GLU A 77 7.23 -4.49 -8.07
C GLU A 77 8.58 -4.27 -8.74
N LEU A 78 8.81 -3.13 -9.39
CA LEU A 78 10.10 -2.77 -9.96
C LEU A 78 11.21 -2.75 -8.91
N LEU A 79 10.95 -2.18 -7.73
CA LEU A 79 11.90 -2.18 -6.61
C LEU A 79 12.09 -3.58 -6.05
N ARG A 80 11.03 -4.37 -5.89
CA ARG A 80 11.10 -5.75 -5.40
C ARG A 80 12.01 -6.60 -6.26
N GLN A 81 11.97 -6.43 -7.59
CA GLN A 81 12.86 -7.12 -8.53
C GLN A 81 14.33 -6.72 -8.40
N GLN A 82 14.65 -5.64 -7.68
CA GLN A 82 16.03 -5.25 -7.39
C GLN A 82 16.61 -5.94 -6.15
N ILE A 83 15.77 -6.60 -5.34
CA ILE A 83 16.20 -7.35 -4.16
C ILE A 83 16.91 -8.62 -4.63
N ARG A 84 18.19 -8.77 -4.24
CA ARG A 84 18.96 -9.98 -4.49
C ARG A 84 18.83 -10.92 -3.29
N PRO A 85 18.29 -12.13 -3.46
CA PRO A 85 18.00 -13.02 -2.32
C PRO A 85 19.22 -13.37 -1.46
N SER A 86 20.44 -13.40 -2.05
CA SER A 86 21.65 -13.82 -1.35
C SER A 86 22.17 -12.84 -0.29
N ASP A 87 21.86 -11.55 -0.44
CA ASP A 87 22.52 -10.49 0.35
C ASP A 87 21.52 -9.58 1.08
N PHE A 88 20.22 -9.86 0.94
CA PHE A 88 19.18 -9.01 1.47
C PHE A 88 18.63 -9.54 2.79
N GLN A 89 18.73 -8.73 3.83
CA GLN A 89 18.14 -9.02 5.13
C GLN A 89 16.70 -8.53 5.17
N HIS A 90 15.75 -9.45 5.11
CA HIS A 90 14.33 -9.14 5.24
C HIS A 90 13.97 -8.59 6.63
N ALA A 91 12.89 -7.83 6.68
CA ALA A 91 12.35 -7.36 7.95
C ALA A 91 11.94 -8.55 8.83
N SER A 92 12.37 -8.54 10.08
CA SER A 92 12.02 -9.57 11.04
C SER A 92 10.57 -9.44 11.48
N ASP A 93 9.99 -10.55 11.96
CA ASP A 93 8.65 -10.53 12.55
C ASP A 93 8.50 -9.52 13.69
N GLN A 94 9.57 -9.29 14.47
CA GLN A 94 9.58 -8.32 15.55
C GLN A 94 9.47 -6.88 15.05
N GLU A 95 10.19 -6.52 13.98
CA GLU A 95 10.13 -5.18 13.37
C GLU A 95 8.76 -4.93 12.74
N VAL A 96 8.23 -5.95 12.05
CA VAL A 96 6.87 -5.88 11.47
C VAL A 96 5.83 -5.68 12.57
N ALA A 97 5.93 -6.45 13.67
CA ALA A 97 5.02 -6.30 14.80
C ALA A 97 5.13 -4.93 15.46
N ALA A 98 6.36 -4.42 15.67
CA ALA A 98 6.59 -3.08 16.22
C ALA A 98 5.94 -1.99 15.32
N ARG A 99 6.12 -2.10 13.99
CA ARG A 99 5.51 -1.15 13.05
C ARG A 99 3.98 -1.21 13.08
N ILE A 100 3.40 -2.40 13.18
CA ILE A 100 1.94 -2.57 13.32
C ILE A 100 1.44 -1.93 14.62
N GLN A 101 2.18 -2.06 15.73
CA GLN A 101 1.81 -1.41 16.98
C GLN A 101 1.87 0.12 16.88
N GLU A 102 2.83 0.69 16.16
CA GLU A 102 2.89 2.13 15.90
C GLU A 102 1.66 2.60 15.09
N ILE A 103 1.27 1.85 14.06
CA ILE A 103 0.06 2.12 13.27
C ILE A 103 -1.18 2.03 14.16
N ARG A 104 -1.30 0.96 14.94
CA ARG A 104 -2.43 0.73 15.86
C ARG A 104 -2.58 1.86 16.88
N ALA A 105 -1.45 2.38 17.40
CA ALA A 105 -1.46 3.46 18.38
C ALA A 105 -2.03 4.78 17.84
N GLN A 106 -1.99 4.99 16.52
CA GLN A 106 -2.53 6.19 15.87
C GLN A 106 -4.06 6.09 15.66
N TYR A 107 -4.64 4.88 15.74
CA TYR A 107 -6.06 4.67 15.48
C TYR A 107 -6.90 4.85 16.74
N PRO A 108 -7.88 5.78 16.75
CA PRO A 108 -8.82 5.91 17.86
C PRO A 108 -9.63 4.62 18.09
N GLY A 109 -9.67 4.16 19.32
CA GLY A 109 -10.43 2.95 19.70
C GLY A 109 -9.75 1.61 19.37
N ALA A 110 -8.57 1.62 18.75
CA ALA A 110 -7.83 0.39 18.39
C ALA A 110 -6.97 -0.18 19.54
N GLN A 111 -7.08 0.37 20.76
CA GLN A 111 -6.31 -0.09 21.92
C GLN A 111 -6.72 -1.50 22.37
N SER A 112 -8.00 -1.87 22.20
CA SER A 112 -8.48 -3.24 22.42
C SER A 112 -8.36 -4.09 21.15
N ASP A 113 -8.26 -5.41 21.29
CA ASP A 113 -8.16 -6.31 20.13
C ASP A 113 -9.46 -6.30 19.29
N SER A 114 -10.61 -6.19 19.95
CA SER A 114 -11.90 -6.04 19.25
C SER A 114 -11.99 -4.72 18.48
N GLY A 115 -11.50 -3.61 19.04
CA GLY A 115 -11.47 -2.31 18.37
C GLY A 115 -10.49 -2.32 17.18
N TRP A 116 -9.34 -2.96 17.34
CA TRP A 116 -8.37 -3.15 16.26
C TRP A 116 -8.96 -3.97 15.10
N SER A 117 -9.54 -5.13 15.41
CA SER A 117 -10.20 -5.97 14.40
C SER A 117 -11.33 -5.21 13.67
N ALA A 118 -12.14 -4.45 14.40
CA ALA A 118 -13.19 -3.63 13.81
C ALA A 118 -12.62 -2.52 12.90
N ALA A 119 -11.49 -1.92 13.26
CA ALA A 119 -10.81 -0.93 12.43
C ALA A 119 -10.35 -1.56 11.10
N LEU A 120 -9.70 -2.72 11.14
CA LEU A 120 -9.26 -3.43 9.93
C LEU A 120 -10.45 -3.84 9.04
N ILE A 121 -11.50 -4.43 9.61
CA ILE A 121 -12.70 -4.86 8.88
C ILE A 121 -13.37 -3.69 8.15
N ARG A 122 -13.41 -2.50 8.77
CA ARG A 122 -13.97 -1.29 8.13
C ARG A 122 -13.30 -0.98 6.79
N TYR A 123 -12.01 -1.30 6.66
CA TYR A 123 -11.23 -1.08 5.43
C TYR A 123 -11.08 -2.35 4.58
N GLY A 124 -11.79 -3.44 4.92
CA GLY A 124 -11.68 -4.70 4.19
C GLY A 124 -10.34 -5.39 4.33
N LEU A 125 -9.59 -5.10 5.41
CA LEU A 125 -8.26 -5.65 5.66
C LEU A 125 -8.30 -6.79 6.69
N THR A 126 -7.42 -7.76 6.50
CA THR A 126 -7.09 -8.77 7.50
C THR A 126 -5.73 -8.45 8.14
N GLU A 127 -5.49 -8.96 9.35
CA GLU A 127 -4.17 -8.83 10.00
C GLU A 127 -3.04 -9.45 9.15
N LYS A 128 -3.33 -10.54 8.45
CA LYS A 128 -2.36 -11.20 7.57
C LYS A 128 -1.97 -10.29 6.38
N GLN A 129 -2.94 -9.67 5.74
CA GLN A 129 -2.70 -8.72 4.64
C GLN A 129 -1.89 -7.52 5.13
N LEU A 130 -2.28 -6.93 6.27
CA LEU A 130 -1.53 -5.83 6.88
C LEU A 130 -0.09 -6.24 7.20
N LYS A 131 0.13 -7.40 7.84
CA LYS A 131 1.46 -7.92 8.15
C LYS A 131 2.33 -8.07 6.90
N ASN A 132 1.80 -8.69 5.85
CA ASN A 132 2.51 -8.87 4.59
C ASN A 132 2.86 -7.53 3.93
N ARG A 133 1.93 -6.58 3.96
CA ARG A 133 2.13 -5.24 3.38
C ARG A 133 3.20 -4.46 4.15
N VAL A 134 3.15 -4.49 5.47
CA VAL A 134 4.16 -3.83 6.33
C VAL A 134 5.54 -4.47 6.14
N ALA A 135 5.62 -5.80 6.07
CA ALA A 135 6.89 -6.50 5.81
C ALA A 135 7.50 -6.06 4.48
N LEU A 136 6.72 -6.09 3.39
CA LEU A 136 7.18 -5.62 2.08
C LEU A 136 7.63 -4.16 2.13
N GLN A 137 6.88 -3.30 2.81
CA GLN A 137 7.21 -1.87 2.93
C GLN A 137 8.55 -1.64 3.64
N LEU A 138 8.80 -2.38 4.73
CA LEU A 138 10.08 -2.33 5.45
C LEU A 138 11.24 -2.84 4.57
N ASP A 139 11.04 -3.90 3.83
CA ASP A 139 12.03 -4.43 2.90
C ASP A 139 12.39 -3.42 1.81
N LEU A 140 11.39 -2.79 1.19
CA LEU A 140 11.62 -1.77 0.17
C LEU A 140 12.32 -0.54 0.73
N LEU A 141 11.98 -0.09 1.94
CA LEU A 141 12.69 0.99 2.62
C LEU A 141 14.16 0.64 2.86
N ARG A 142 14.46 -0.59 3.30
CA ARG A 142 15.84 -1.07 3.47
C ARG A 142 16.62 -1.08 2.14
N LEU A 143 15.98 -1.58 1.09
CA LEU A 143 16.61 -1.58 -0.24
C LEU A 143 16.98 -0.17 -0.69
N VAL A 144 16.04 0.76 -0.58
CA VAL A 144 16.23 2.17 -0.96
C VAL A 144 17.33 2.81 -0.12
N ASP A 145 17.28 2.62 1.20
CA ASP A 145 18.25 3.19 2.12
C ASP A 145 19.66 2.64 1.87
N ALA A 146 19.81 1.33 1.78
CA ALA A 146 21.10 0.68 1.52
C ALA A 146 21.71 1.09 0.18
N ARG A 147 20.88 1.32 -0.85
CA ARG A 147 21.36 1.70 -2.18
C ARG A 147 21.67 3.18 -2.32
N LEU A 148 20.83 4.05 -1.76
CA LEU A 148 20.88 5.48 -2.05
C LEU A 148 21.58 6.30 -0.97
N ARG A 149 21.39 5.98 0.33
CA ARG A 149 21.98 6.76 1.44
C ARG A 149 23.50 6.90 1.35
N PRO A 150 24.30 5.87 0.99
CA PRO A 150 25.75 6.00 0.86
C PRO A 150 26.19 6.99 -0.23
N THR A 151 25.33 7.27 -1.21
CA THR A 151 25.64 8.19 -2.31
C THR A 151 25.33 9.66 -1.98
N VAL A 152 24.65 9.92 -0.86
CA VAL A 152 24.21 11.26 -0.47
C VAL A 152 25.25 11.93 0.40
N GLN A 153 25.69 13.10 0.00
CA GLN A 153 26.55 13.98 0.78
C GLN A 153 25.87 15.32 0.97
N ILE A 154 25.77 15.78 2.21
CA ILE A 154 25.22 17.09 2.58
C ILE A 154 26.34 17.91 3.19
N ASP A 155 26.69 19.00 2.54
CA ASP A 155 27.72 19.92 2.99
C ASP A 155 27.21 20.96 4.02
N SER A 156 28.11 21.60 4.73
CA SER A 156 27.78 22.60 5.75
C SER A 156 27.03 23.79 5.17
N LYS A 157 27.36 24.18 3.94
CA LYS A 157 26.72 25.33 3.26
C LYS A 157 25.23 25.06 2.99
N SER A 158 24.90 23.83 2.60
CA SER A 158 23.50 23.39 2.42
C SER A 158 22.73 23.46 3.73
N ILE A 159 23.36 23.01 4.84
CA ILE A 159 22.76 23.07 6.19
C ILE A 159 22.51 24.52 6.62
N GLU A 160 23.50 25.41 6.45
CA GLU A 160 23.39 26.85 6.79
C GLU A 160 22.33 27.54 5.92
N SER A 161 22.29 27.20 4.63
CA SER A 161 21.29 27.74 3.70
C SER A 161 19.88 27.38 4.14
N TYR A 162 19.64 26.09 4.43
CA TYR A 162 18.34 25.61 4.94
C TYR A 162 17.96 26.29 6.25
N TYR A 163 18.91 26.37 7.19
CA TYR A 163 18.68 27.00 8.49
C TYR A 163 18.23 28.47 8.33
N ASN A 164 18.94 29.25 7.50
CA ASN A 164 18.66 30.68 7.33
C ASN A 164 17.41 30.95 6.49
N GLN A 165 17.19 30.16 5.42
CA GLN A 165 16.14 30.43 4.43
C GLN A 165 14.82 29.72 4.72
N GLU A 166 14.84 28.56 5.39
CA GLU A 166 13.64 27.81 5.67
C GLU A 166 13.32 27.77 7.18
N LEU A 167 14.25 27.31 8.03
CA LEU A 167 13.96 27.05 9.45
C LEU A 167 13.73 28.35 10.26
N LEU A 168 14.63 29.32 10.16
CA LEU A 168 14.50 30.56 10.93
C LEU A 168 13.24 31.38 10.59
N PRO A 169 12.84 31.53 9.33
CA PRO A 169 11.58 32.19 8.99
C PRO A 169 10.36 31.44 9.56
N GLN A 170 10.35 30.12 9.50
CA GLN A 170 9.25 29.29 10.05
C GLN A 170 9.14 29.44 11.58
N LEU A 171 10.28 29.40 12.30
CA LEU A 171 10.28 29.62 13.75
C LEU A 171 9.75 31.00 14.13
N ARG A 172 10.15 32.05 13.40
CA ARG A 172 9.65 33.42 13.61
C ARG A 172 8.14 33.53 13.37
N GLN A 173 7.67 32.92 12.30
CA GLN A 173 6.25 32.96 11.92
C GLN A 173 5.37 32.20 12.93
N SER A 174 5.87 31.09 13.50
CA SER A 174 5.16 30.29 14.52
C SER A 174 5.30 30.84 15.95
N GLY A 175 6.11 31.89 16.17
CA GLY A 175 6.42 32.41 17.51
C GLY A 175 7.28 31.47 18.37
N ALA A 176 7.86 30.43 17.73
CA ALA A 176 8.71 29.48 18.44
C ALA A 176 10.10 30.09 18.75
N PRO A 177 10.76 29.64 19.86
CA PRO A 177 12.10 30.11 20.20
C PRO A 177 13.10 29.71 19.12
N GLN A 178 14.07 30.60 18.86
CA GLN A 178 15.15 30.30 17.92
C GLN A 178 16.06 29.22 18.48
N ILE A 179 16.33 28.21 17.69
CA ILE A 179 17.25 27.10 18.00
C ILE A 179 18.59 27.44 17.36
N PRO A 180 19.73 27.40 18.08
CA PRO A 180 21.04 27.66 17.50
C PRO A 180 21.38 26.70 16.37
N LEU A 181 22.07 27.17 15.32
CA LEU A 181 22.48 26.36 14.16
C LEU A 181 23.17 25.05 14.58
N ALA A 182 24.10 25.13 15.54
CA ALA A 182 24.82 23.95 16.02
C ALA A 182 23.89 22.85 16.55
N GLN A 183 22.80 23.23 17.22
CA GLN A 183 21.80 22.30 17.74
C GLN A 183 20.86 21.77 16.65
N ALA A 184 20.53 22.61 15.67
CA ALA A 184 19.65 22.25 14.56
C ALA A 184 20.35 21.42 13.46
N SER A 185 21.66 21.59 13.28
CA SER A 185 22.45 21.02 12.19
C SER A 185 22.27 19.52 12.00
N PRO A 186 22.32 18.65 13.04
CA PRO A 186 22.15 17.21 12.83
C PRO A 186 20.79 16.84 12.24
N LYS A 187 19.74 17.52 12.72
CA LYS A 187 18.37 17.28 12.24
C LYS A 187 18.15 17.83 10.83
N ILE A 188 18.73 19.00 10.52
CA ILE A 188 18.72 19.56 9.17
C ILE A 188 19.46 18.64 8.21
N LYS A 189 20.64 18.13 8.59
CA LYS A 189 21.40 17.19 7.78
C LYS A 189 20.58 15.94 7.45
N GLU A 190 19.93 15.33 8.44
CA GLU A 190 19.08 14.16 8.19
C GLU A 190 17.90 14.48 7.28
N LEU A 191 17.21 15.61 7.49
CA LEU A 191 16.12 16.06 6.62
C LEU A 191 16.59 16.26 5.16
N LEU A 192 17.73 16.93 4.95
CA LEU A 192 18.28 17.13 3.62
C LEU A 192 18.73 15.83 2.98
N THR A 193 19.29 14.90 3.78
CA THR A 193 19.63 13.55 3.33
C THR A 193 18.39 12.83 2.84
N GLN A 194 17.29 12.85 3.61
CA GLN A 194 16.05 12.23 3.20
C GLN A 194 15.46 12.85 1.94
N ARG A 195 15.39 14.19 1.85
CA ARG A 195 14.96 14.89 0.62
C ARG A 195 15.79 14.46 -0.61
N LYS A 196 17.10 14.28 -0.42
CA LYS A 196 17.98 13.83 -1.51
C LYS A 196 17.74 12.38 -1.90
N ILE A 197 17.50 11.49 -0.92
CA ILE A 197 17.11 10.09 -1.17
C ILE A 197 15.82 10.04 -1.98
N ASP A 198 14.81 10.84 -1.63
CA ASP A 198 13.51 10.86 -2.32
C ASP A 198 13.67 11.32 -3.78
N GLN A 199 14.53 12.31 -4.04
CA GLN A 199 14.86 12.75 -5.40
C GLN A 199 15.56 11.64 -6.19
N LEU A 200 16.55 10.97 -5.59
CA LEU A 200 17.28 9.87 -6.22
C LEU A 200 16.38 8.66 -6.46
N LEU A 201 15.47 8.36 -5.55
CA LEU A 201 14.47 7.29 -5.70
C LEU A 201 13.56 7.58 -6.90
N THR A 202 13.05 8.81 -7.02
CA THR A 202 12.23 9.21 -8.17
C THR A 202 12.97 9.01 -9.50
N ALA A 203 14.22 9.44 -9.58
CA ALA A 203 15.05 9.26 -10.78
C ALA A 203 15.34 7.78 -11.06
N TRP A 204 15.61 6.99 -10.01
CA TRP A 204 15.84 5.56 -10.14
C TRP A 204 14.58 4.81 -10.61
N LEU A 205 13.42 5.09 -10.02
CA LEU A 205 12.14 4.52 -10.48
C LEU A 205 11.87 4.85 -11.94
N GLN A 206 12.15 6.07 -12.38
CA GLN A 206 12.00 6.45 -13.78
C GLN A 206 12.93 5.62 -14.69
N THR A 207 14.18 5.39 -14.27
CA THR A 207 15.13 4.52 -14.99
C THR A 207 14.62 3.08 -15.04
N LEU A 208 14.10 2.55 -13.92
CA LEU A 208 13.55 1.20 -13.88
C LEU A 208 12.32 1.08 -14.80
N ARG A 209 11.43 2.05 -14.79
CA ARG A 209 10.24 2.06 -15.66
C ARG A 209 10.62 2.07 -17.15
N THR A 210 11.60 2.89 -17.55
CA THR A 210 12.04 2.95 -18.94
C THR A 210 12.79 1.70 -19.40
N GLY A 211 13.47 1.01 -18.49
CA GLY A 211 14.19 -0.22 -18.75
C GLY A 211 13.36 -1.51 -18.61
N SER A 212 12.07 -1.41 -18.29
CA SER A 212 11.21 -2.55 -17.99
C SER A 212 10.05 -2.69 -18.97
N GLU A 213 9.62 -3.93 -19.19
CA GLU A 213 8.39 -4.20 -19.94
C GLU A 213 7.19 -4.10 -18.98
N ILE A 214 6.45 -2.99 -19.10
CA ILE A 214 5.24 -2.73 -18.31
C ILE A 214 4.05 -2.73 -19.25
N ARG A 215 3.07 -3.59 -18.98
CA ARG A 215 1.79 -3.63 -19.70
C ARG A 215 0.67 -3.44 -18.68
N THR A 216 -0.19 -2.47 -18.91
CA THR A 216 -1.40 -2.24 -18.12
C THR A 216 -2.63 -2.57 -18.96
N GLN A 217 -3.60 -3.24 -18.36
CA GLN A 217 -4.91 -3.40 -19.00
C GLN A 217 -5.77 -2.18 -18.62
N PRO A 218 -6.53 -1.62 -19.58
CA PRO A 218 -7.45 -0.54 -19.27
C PRO A 218 -8.45 -1.05 -18.23
N ALA A 219 -8.64 -0.28 -17.14
CA ALA A 219 -9.74 -0.52 -16.23
C ALA A 219 -11.03 -0.45 -17.05
N THR A 220 -11.68 -1.58 -17.25
CA THR A 220 -13.03 -1.57 -17.85
C THR A 220 -13.90 -0.79 -16.87
N PRO A 221 -14.59 0.30 -17.30
CA PRO A 221 -15.60 0.91 -16.46
C PRO A 221 -16.58 -0.21 -16.09
N GLU A 222 -16.85 -0.39 -14.81
CA GLU A 222 -17.93 -1.28 -14.41
C GLU A 222 -19.18 -0.83 -15.12
N LEU A 223 -19.67 -1.66 -16.05
CA LEU A 223 -21.02 -1.59 -16.60
C LEU A 223 -22.01 -1.94 -15.47
N GLY A 224 -22.18 -1.00 -14.58
CA GLY A 224 -22.99 -1.16 -13.38
C GLY A 224 -23.72 0.11 -13.03
N SER A 225 -24.58 0.62 -13.92
CA SER A 225 -25.81 1.34 -13.53
C SER A 225 -26.54 1.89 -14.77
N GLU A 226 -26.90 1.02 -15.69
CA GLU A 226 -28.02 1.28 -16.58
C GLU A 226 -28.91 0.05 -16.63
N ALA A 227 -29.79 -0.02 -15.64
CA ALA A 227 -31.09 -0.71 -15.77
C ALA A 227 -32.07 -0.05 -14.78
N ARG A 228 -32.78 0.93 -15.29
CA ARG A 228 -34.18 1.32 -15.03
C ARG A 228 -34.83 0.82 -13.75
#